data_157e00aa31d2ac45e1120a63a8a2145a
#
_entry.id   157e00aa31d2ac45e1120a63a8a2145a
#
_cell.length_a   1.000
_cell.length_b   1.000
_cell.length_c   1.000
_cell.angle_alpha   90.00
_cell.angle_beta   90.00
_cell.angle_gamma   90.00
#
_symmetry.space_group_name_H-M   'P 1'
#
loop_
_entity.id
_entity.type
_entity.pdbx_description
1 polymer ?
#
loop_
_entity_poly.entity_id
_entity_poly.type
_entity_poly.pdbx_seq_one_letter_code
_entity_poly.pdbx_strand_id
1 'polypeptide(L)'
;MTNASYQQRRSQLAEYFDRTAATAWQRLTSDAPVSRIRATVREGREQMRNTLLDWMPADLTGRRLLDAGCGTGMLSVEAARRGAEVVAVDISPTLVDLGRQRHAEAVEAGEAKPGAVDFRVGDMTDTSLGTFDYVVAMDSIIHYKPDDMVAMIANLAAMAERKLLVTFAPGTPPLLLMHAAGQVFPRGDRSPAIEPIREAKLKKLIAREPRLSGWQPGRTRRIGHFFYTSQALEVLPR
;
A
#
# COMPACT_ATOMS: atom_id res chain seq x y z
N MET A 1 -11.51 -4.71 -17.59
CA MET A 1 -11.93 -6.12 -17.32
C MET A 1 -11.03 -6.63 -16.21
N THR A 2 -11.59 -6.94 -15.06
CA THR A 2 -10.85 -7.51 -13.93
C THR A 2 -10.46 -8.95 -14.27
N ASN A 3 -9.16 -9.23 -14.26
CA ASN A 3 -8.61 -10.56 -14.53
C ASN A 3 -9.09 -11.56 -13.45
N ALA A 4 -9.45 -12.80 -13.81
CA ALA A 4 -9.88 -13.82 -12.86
C ALA A 4 -8.84 -14.09 -11.76
N SER A 5 -7.55 -14.01 -12.07
CA SER A 5 -6.44 -14.15 -11.09
C SER A 5 -6.45 -13.05 -10.04
N TYR A 6 -6.74 -11.81 -10.43
CA TYR A 6 -6.89 -10.67 -9.52
C TYR A 6 -8.04 -10.89 -8.53
N GLN A 7 -9.23 -11.25 -9.02
CA GLN A 7 -10.42 -11.46 -8.18
C GLN A 7 -10.20 -12.59 -7.17
N GLN A 8 -9.67 -13.72 -7.63
CA GLN A 8 -9.34 -14.83 -6.74
C GLN A 8 -8.34 -14.43 -5.66
N ARG A 9 -7.30 -13.69 -6.04
CA ARG A 9 -6.26 -13.23 -5.10
C ARG A 9 -6.82 -12.24 -4.11
N ARG A 10 -7.63 -11.29 -4.57
CA ARG A 10 -8.31 -10.30 -3.74
C ARG A 10 -9.18 -10.96 -2.67
N SER A 11 -9.98 -11.97 -3.04
CA SER A 11 -10.82 -12.70 -2.07
C SER A 11 -10.00 -13.43 -1.00
N GLN A 12 -8.90 -14.08 -1.40
CA GLN A 12 -7.98 -14.73 -0.45
C GLN A 12 -7.35 -13.72 0.53
N LEU A 13 -6.96 -12.54 0.02
CA LEU A 13 -6.39 -11.47 0.84
C LEU A 13 -7.42 -10.90 1.82
N ALA A 14 -8.67 -10.67 1.35
CA ALA A 14 -9.75 -10.19 2.19
C ALA A 14 -10.01 -11.12 3.37
N GLU A 15 -10.16 -12.42 3.12
CA GLU A 15 -10.36 -13.42 4.17
C GLU A 15 -9.19 -13.48 5.15
N TYR A 16 -7.96 -13.45 4.65
CA TYR A 16 -6.77 -13.48 5.51
C TYR A 16 -6.68 -12.24 6.41
N PHE A 17 -6.80 -11.04 5.84
CA PHE A 17 -6.65 -9.80 6.60
C PHE A 17 -7.80 -9.56 7.57
N ASP A 18 -9.00 -9.98 7.23
CA ASP A 18 -10.16 -9.81 8.09
C ASP A 18 -10.18 -10.80 9.27
N ARG A 19 -9.88 -12.09 9.02
CA ARG A 19 -10.01 -13.15 10.03
C ARG A 19 -8.73 -13.44 10.80
N THR A 20 -7.59 -13.45 10.11
CA THR A 20 -6.34 -14.00 10.67
C THR A 20 -5.37 -12.90 11.10
N ALA A 21 -5.33 -11.80 10.35
CA ALA A 21 -4.30 -10.80 10.55
C ALA A 21 -4.75 -9.56 11.34
N ALA A 22 -6.05 -9.32 11.52
CA ALA A 22 -6.55 -8.09 12.13
C ALA A 22 -5.90 -7.81 13.50
N THR A 23 -5.88 -8.79 14.42
CA THR A 23 -5.24 -8.64 15.74
C THR A 23 -3.72 -8.44 15.63
N ALA A 24 -3.06 -9.14 14.71
CA ALA A 24 -1.63 -9.00 14.51
C ALA A 24 -1.27 -7.61 13.92
N TRP A 25 -2.09 -7.11 13.00
CA TRP A 25 -1.95 -5.80 12.40
C TRP A 25 -2.24 -4.67 13.39
N GLN A 26 -3.27 -4.82 14.21
CA GLN A 26 -3.56 -3.88 15.30
C GLN A 26 -2.36 -3.71 16.22
N ARG A 27 -1.74 -4.81 16.67
CA ARG A 27 -0.53 -4.78 17.51
C ARG A 27 0.69 -4.22 16.78
N LEU A 28 0.86 -4.54 15.50
CA LEU A 28 1.99 -4.06 14.71
C LEU A 28 1.94 -2.55 14.47
N THR A 29 0.75 -1.99 14.37
CA THR A 29 0.52 -0.56 14.08
C THR A 29 0.14 0.27 15.31
N SER A 30 0.17 -0.30 16.53
CA SER A 30 0.01 0.38 17.82
C SER A 30 1.36 0.56 18.52
N ASP A 31 1.39 1.34 19.62
CA ASP A 31 2.57 1.50 20.48
C ASP A 31 2.79 0.34 21.45
N ALA A 32 1.94 -0.70 21.41
CA ALA A 32 2.06 -1.86 22.28
C ALA A 32 3.42 -2.56 22.12
N PRO A 33 4.00 -3.10 23.23
CA PRO A 33 5.23 -3.88 23.16
C PRO A 33 5.09 -5.06 22.20
N VAL A 34 6.07 -5.22 21.32
CA VAL A 34 6.10 -6.30 20.33
C VAL A 34 7.43 -7.06 20.39
N SER A 35 7.47 -8.28 19.83
CA SER A 35 8.73 -9.01 19.70
C SER A 35 9.74 -8.21 18.87
N ARG A 36 11.05 -8.50 19.05
CA ARG A 36 12.13 -7.84 18.26
C ARG A 36 11.88 -7.90 16.75
N ILE A 37 11.38 -9.03 16.25
CA ILE A 37 11.01 -9.19 14.83
C ILE A 37 9.91 -8.19 14.41
N ARG A 38 8.85 -8.09 15.22
CA ARG A 38 7.75 -7.15 14.92
C ARG A 38 8.18 -5.70 15.07
N ALA A 39 9.12 -5.39 15.98
CA ALA A 39 9.69 -4.06 16.12
C ALA A 39 10.43 -3.63 14.85
N THR A 40 11.27 -4.50 14.26
CA THR A 40 11.97 -4.20 13.00
C THR A 40 11.02 -4.03 11.80
N VAL A 41 9.91 -4.80 11.76
CA VAL A 41 8.87 -4.61 10.73
C VAL A 41 8.15 -3.27 10.91
N ARG A 42 7.82 -2.89 12.17
CA ARG A 42 7.19 -1.60 12.48
C ARG A 42 8.08 -0.43 12.02
N GLU A 43 9.34 -0.45 12.41
CA GLU A 43 10.33 0.56 12.04
C GLU A 43 10.50 0.68 10.52
N GLY A 44 10.65 -0.45 9.81
CA GLY A 44 10.77 -0.45 8.36
C GLY A 44 9.53 0.10 7.65
N ARG A 45 8.33 -0.22 8.14
CA ARG A 45 7.08 0.34 7.62
C ARG A 45 6.95 1.83 7.91
N GLU A 46 7.36 2.28 9.08
CA GLU A 46 7.39 3.70 9.41
C GLU A 46 8.32 4.48 8.50
N GLN A 47 9.53 3.99 8.27
CA GLN A 47 10.48 4.60 7.34
C GLN A 47 9.93 4.61 5.90
N MET A 48 9.24 3.55 5.47
CA MET A 48 8.61 3.52 4.15
C MET A 48 7.49 4.54 4.04
N ARG A 49 6.58 4.61 5.04
CA ARG A 49 5.52 5.62 5.09
C ARG A 49 6.08 7.03 5.01
N ASN A 50 7.09 7.35 5.84
CA ASN A 50 7.74 8.65 5.83
C ASN A 50 8.39 8.94 4.47
N THR A 51 9.05 7.96 3.85
CA THR A 51 9.61 8.09 2.50
C THR A 51 8.55 8.46 1.47
N LEU A 52 7.38 7.81 1.47
CA LEU A 52 6.31 8.10 0.52
C LEU A 52 5.70 9.48 0.77
N LEU A 53 5.49 9.85 2.03
CA LEU A 53 4.98 11.16 2.42
C LEU A 53 5.97 12.29 2.08
N ASP A 54 7.28 12.08 2.25
CA ASP A 54 8.33 13.06 1.92
C ASP A 54 8.53 13.21 0.40
N TRP A 55 7.94 12.33 -0.39
CA TRP A 55 7.90 12.46 -1.84
C TRP A 55 6.73 13.34 -2.33
N MET A 56 5.91 13.81 -1.41
CA MET A 56 4.85 14.80 -1.61
C MET A 56 5.22 16.11 -0.89
N PRO A 57 4.54 17.22 -1.13
CA PRO A 57 4.72 18.45 -0.36
C PRO A 57 4.48 18.22 1.15
N ALA A 58 5.20 18.96 1.99
CA ALA A 58 4.99 18.89 3.43
C ALA A 58 3.60 19.40 3.83
N ASP A 59 3.09 20.44 3.15
CA ASP A 59 1.72 20.94 3.27
C ASP A 59 0.87 20.36 2.12
N LEU A 60 -0.14 19.60 2.49
CA LEU A 60 -1.12 18.98 1.58
C LEU A 60 -2.49 19.66 1.63
N THR A 61 -2.58 20.86 2.20
CA THR A 61 -3.83 21.63 2.26
C THR A 61 -4.43 21.83 0.87
N GLY A 62 -5.72 21.51 0.72
CA GLY A 62 -6.44 21.55 -0.56
C GLY A 62 -6.01 20.47 -1.56
N ARG A 63 -5.29 19.43 -1.12
CA ARG A 63 -4.92 18.26 -1.93
C ARG A 63 -5.77 17.07 -1.58
N ARG A 64 -6.22 16.35 -2.61
CA ARG A 64 -6.90 15.06 -2.48
C ARG A 64 -5.91 13.91 -2.60
N LEU A 65 -5.98 12.97 -1.68
CA LEU A 65 -5.11 11.80 -1.64
C LEU A 65 -5.94 10.51 -1.57
N LEU A 66 -5.62 9.54 -2.41
CA LEU A 66 -6.10 8.17 -2.30
C LEU A 66 -5.04 7.31 -1.60
N ASP A 67 -5.38 6.71 -0.46
CA ASP A 67 -4.61 5.65 0.19
C ASP A 67 -5.19 4.29 -0.20
N ALA A 68 -4.56 3.67 -1.19
CA ALA A 68 -5.03 2.45 -1.86
C ALA A 68 -4.49 1.19 -1.17
N GLY A 69 -5.33 0.52 -0.39
CA GLY A 69 -4.95 -0.55 0.52
C GLY A 69 -4.44 0.04 1.84
N CYS A 70 -5.25 0.90 2.47
CA CYS A 70 -4.86 1.73 3.61
C CYS A 70 -4.60 0.93 4.90
N GLY A 71 -5.06 -0.33 4.97
CA GLY A 71 -4.95 -1.13 6.18
C GLY A 71 -5.55 -0.40 7.38
N THR A 72 -4.77 -0.22 8.43
CA THR A 72 -5.16 0.47 9.67
C THR A 72 -5.01 2.01 9.60
N GLY A 73 -4.91 2.61 8.41
CA GLY A 73 -4.96 4.04 8.17
C GLY A 73 -3.77 4.87 8.65
N MET A 74 -2.60 4.25 8.92
CA MET A 74 -1.42 4.98 9.42
C MET A 74 -0.93 6.05 8.45
N LEU A 75 -0.93 5.79 7.14
CA LEU A 75 -0.55 6.77 6.13
C LEU A 75 -1.65 7.81 5.95
N SER A 76 -2.91 7.38 5.93
CA SER A 76 -4.08 8.24 5.79
C SER A 76 -4.14 9.33 6.85
N VAL A 77 -3.97 8.94 8.13
CA VAL A 77 -4.01 9.88 9.27
C VAL A 77 -2.84 10.87 9.19
N GLU A 78 -1.64 10.40 8.84
CA GLU A 78 -0.48 11.28 8.70
C GLU A 78 -0.63 12.27 7.53
N ALA A 79 -1.20 11.83 6.40
CA ALA A 79 -1.54 12.72 5.29
C ALA A 79 -2.59 13.77 5.69
N ALA A 80 -3.59 13.37 6.49
CA ALA A 80 -4.60 14.27 7.03
C ALA A 80 -4.01 15.31 8.00
N ARG A 81 -3.03 14.93 8.83
CA ARG A 81 -2.24 15.87 9.67
C ARG A 81 -1.53 16.92 8.84
N ARG A 82 -1.08 16.55 7.63
CA ARG A 82 -0.46 17.47 6.66
C ARG A 82 -1.49 18.29 5.86
N GLY A 83 -2.78 18.17 6.16
CA GLY A 83 -3.86 18.96 5.57
C GLY A 83 -4.56 18.33 4.36
N ALA A 84 -4.23 17.10 3.97
CA ALA A 84 -4.88 16.42 2.85
C ALA A 84 -6.34 16.05 3.14
N GLU A 85 -7.17 16.03 2.08
CA GLU A 85 -8.44 15.33 2.05
C GLU A 85 -8.20 13.91 1.54
N VAL A 86 -8.37 12.91 2.42
CA VAL A 86 -7.97 11.53 2.14
C VAL A 86 -9.19 10.65 1.89
N VAL A 87 -9.17 9.88 0.81
CA VAL A 87 -10.01 8.68 0.65
C VAL A 87 -9.13 7.47 0.93
N ALA A 88 -9.49 6.68 1.94
CA ALA A 88 -8.73 5.53 2.39
C ALA A 88 -9.54 4.25 2.13
N VAL A 89 -9.03 3.38 1.25
CA VAL A 89 -9.76 2.18 0.81
C VAL A 89 -8.99 0.92 1.18
N ASP A 90 -9.68 -0.03 1.83
CA ASP A 90 -9.14 -1.38 2.06
C ASP A 90 -10.23 -2.44 1.86
N ILE A 91 -9.81 -3.67 1.56
CA ILE A 91 -10.72 -4.80 1.39
C ILE A 91 -11.20 -5.40 2.72
N SER A 92 -10.52 -5.13 3.83
CA SER A 92 -10.83 -5.64 5.16
C SER A 92 -11.66 -4.63 5.97
N PRO A 93 -12.94 -4.93 6.28
CA PRO A 93 -13.76 -4.10 7.15
C PRO A 93 -13.10 -3.83 8.51
N THR A 94 -12.49 -4.86 9.10
CA THR A 94 -11.84 -4.78 10.42
C THR A 94 -10.68 -3.79 10.41
N LEU A 95 -9.84 -3.77 9.36
CA LEU A 95 -8.73 -2.83 9.26
C LEU A 95 -9.23 -1.40 9.01
N VAL A 96 -10.27 -1.24 8.22
CA VAL A 96 -10.94 0.05 7.97
C VAL A 96 -11.51 0.63 9.26
N ASP A 97 -12.14 -0.19 10.11
CA ASP A 97 -12.69 0.26 11.39
C ASP A 97 -11.59 0.70 12.38
N LEU A 98 -10.46 0.00 12.41
CA LEU A 98 -9.27 0.43 13.16
C LEU A 98 -8.71 1.76 12.63
N GLY A 99 -8.76 1.99 11.32
CA GLY A 99 -8.38 3.27 10.71
C GLY A 99 -9.30 4.41 11.13
N ARG A 100 -10.61 4.18 11.15
CA ARG A 100 -11.61 5.16 11.63
C ARG A 100 -11.37 5.54 13.09
N GLN A 101 -11.15 4.53 13.95
CA GLN A 101 -10.85 4.77 15.37
C GLN A 101 -9.60 5.62 15.53
N ARG A 102 -8.51 5.30 14.83
CA ARG A 102 -7.26 6.06 14.87
C ARG A 102 -7.42 7.51 14.38
N HIS A 103 -8.21 7.71 13.34
CA HIS A 103 -8.50 9.07 12.88
C HIS A 103 -9.30 9.85 13.92
N ALA A 104 -10.29 9.23 14.56
CA ALA A 104 -11.04 9.85 15.64
C ALA A 104 -10.12 10.27 16.80
N GLU A 105 -9.21 9.40 17.22
CA GLU A 105 -8.19 9.69 18.25
C GLU A 105 -7.31 10.90 17.86
N ALA A 106 -6.88 10.98 16.58
CA ALA A 106 -6.10 12.11 16.09
C ALA A 106 -6.91 13.43 16.04
N VAL A 107 -8.23 13.34 15.77
CA VAL A 107 -9.13 14.50 15.83
C VAL A 107 -9.32 14.97 17.26
N GLU A 108 -9.53 14.06 18.22
CA GLU A 108 -9.64 14.38 19.65
C GLU A 108 -8.36 15.02 20.21
N ALA A 109 -7.20 14.58 19.72
CA ALA A 109 -5.92 15.17 20.05
C ALA A 109 -5.67 16.53 19.38
N GLY A 110 -6.55 17.00 18.49
CA GLY A 110 -6.36 18.25 17.74
C GLY A 110 -5.32 18.17 16.61
N GLU A 111 -4.89 16.95 16.25
CA GLU A 111 -3.83 16.70 15.25
C GLU A 111 -4.37 16.57 13.82
N ALA A 112 -5.66 16.28 13.65
CA ALA A 112 -6.33 16.17 12.37
C ALA A 112 -7.70 16.83 12.39
N LYS A 113 -8.20 17.27 11.22
CA LYS A 113 -9.54 17.85 11.11
C LYS A 113 -10.60 16.74 11.09
N PRO A 114 -11.77 16.94 11.71
CA PRO A 114 -12.92 16.05 11.53
C PRO A 114 -13.24 15.87 10.04
N GLY A 115 -13.48 14.62 9.62
CA GLY A 115 -13.85 14.32 8.24
C GLY A 115 -12.70 14.43 7.21
N ALA A 116 -11.47 14.68 7.63
CA ALA A 116 -10.32 14.73 6.72
C ALA A 116 -9.99 13.37 6.07
N VAL A 117 -10.43 12.25 6.65
CA VAL A 117 -10.28 10.91 6.09
C VAL A 117 -11.62 10.24 5.91
N ASP A 118 -11.95 9.86 4.68
CA ASP A 118 -13.10 9.04 4.32
C ASP A 118 -12.65 7.59 4.14
N PHE A 119 -12.93 6.75 5.14
CA PHE A 119 -12.58 5.33 5.15
C PHE A 119 -13.66 4.48 4.49
N ARG A 120 -13.28 3.73 3.46
CA ARG A 120 -14.18 2.89 2.67
C ARG A 120 -13.71 1.43 2.64
N VAL A 121 -14.64 0.50 2.76
CA VAL A 121 -14.39 -0.92 2.45
C VAL A 121 -14.65 -1.13 0.98
N GLY A 122 -13.64 -1.61 0.22
CA GLY A 122 -13.84 -1.77 -1.22
C GLY A 122 -12.59 -2.18 -1.99
N ASP A 123 -12.71 -2.07 -3.31
CA ASP A 123 -11.62 -2.31 -4.23
C ASP A 123 -10.84 -1.00 -4.46
N MET A 124 -9.56 -1.00 -4.12
CA MET A 124 -8.70 0.18 -4.29
C MET A 124 -8.47 0.56 -5.76
N THR A 125 -8.82 -0.31 -6.70
CA THR A 125 -8.69 -0.06 -8.16
C THR A 125 -9.99 0.40 -8.79
N ASP A 126 -11.05 0.64 -7.99
CA ASP A 126 -12.33 1.12 -8.48
C ASP A 126 -12.22 2.60 -8.90
N THR A 127 -12.31 2.86 -10.20
CA THR A 127 -12.22 4.21 -10.75
C THR A 127 -13.40 5.12 -10.38
N SER A 128 -14.50 4.56 -9.85
CA SER A 128 -15.62 5.36 -9.31
C SER A 128 -15.27 6.14 -8.05
N LEU A 129 -14.11 5.86 -7.42
CA LEU A 129 -13.56 6.64 -6.31
C LEU A 129 -13.23 8.08 -6.70
N GLY A 130 -13.06 8.37 -8.00
CA GLY A 130 -12.78 9.69 -8.55
C GLY A 130 -11.30 9.94 -8.85
N THR A 131 -10.91 11.21 -8.91
CA THR A 131 -9.52 11.63 -9.18
C THR A 131 -8.88 12.29 -7.97
N PHE A 132 -7.56 12.20 -7.87
CA PHE A 132 -6.76 12.61 -6.72
C PHE A 132 -5.46 13.26 -7.18
N ASP A 133 -5.01 14.30 -6.47
CA ASP A 133 -3.67 14.85 -6.70
C ASP A 133 -2.59 13.78 -6.54
N TYR A 134 -2.73 12.95 -5.49
CA TYR A 134 -1.80 11.89 -5.13
C TYR A 134 -2.52 10.56 -4.90
N VAL A 135 -1.95 9.49 -5.44
CA VAL A 135 -2.40 8.12 -5.14
C VAL A 135 -1.23 7.37 -4.53
N VAL A 136 -1.46 6.72 -3.39
CA VAL A 136 -0.43 5.95 -2.69
C VAL A 136 -0.92 4.52 -2.50
N ALA A 137 -0.06 3.53 -2.81
CA ALA A 137 -0.33 2.11 -2.59
C ALA A 137 0.86 1.48 -1.85
N MET A 138 0.84 1.59 -0.50
CA MET A 138 1.92 1.11 0.36
C MET A 138 1.68 -0.33 0.79
N ASP A 139 2.57 -1.25 0.40
CA ASP A 139 2.56 -2.68 0.76
C ASP A 139 1.24 -3.40 0.45
N SER A 140 0.45 -2.87 -0.50
CA SER A 140 -0.85 -3.42 -0.90
C SER A 140 -0.78 -4.26 -2.17
N ILE A 141 0.01 -3.83 -3.18
CA ILE A 141 0.12 -4.54 -4.47
C ILE A 141 1.16 -5.66 -4.46
N ILE A 142 1.94 -5.81 -3.40
CA ILE A 142 3.06 -6.78 -3.27
C ILE A 142 2.62 -8.25 -3.31
N HIS A 143 1.34 -8.51 -3.15
CA HIS A 143 0.76 -9.86 -3.13
C HIS A 143 0.27 -10.35 -4.50
N TYR A 144 0.37 -9.52 -5.53
CA TYR A 144 -0.15 -9.81 -6.85
C TYR A 144 0.96 -10.17 -7.83
N LYS A 145 0.66 -11.04 -8.79
CA LYS A 145 1.59 -11.40 -9.86
C LYS A 145 1.99 -10.17 -10.69
N PRO A 146 3.17 -10.16 -11.35
CA PRO A 146 3.66 -8.99 -12.06
C PRO A 146 2.67 -8.36 -13.06
N ASP A 147 1.92 -9.16 -13.80
CA ASP A 147 0.97 -8.65 -14.79
C ASP A 147 -0.26 -8.01 -14.12
N ASP A 148 -0.78 -8.62 -13.05
CA ASP A 148 -1.87 -8.06 -12.25
C ASP A 148 -1.38 -6.78 -11.53
N MET A 149 -0.16 -6.78 -10.99
CA MET A 149 0.47 -5.62 -10.35
C MET A 149 0.53 -4.43 -11.32
N VAL A 150 0.98 -4.64 -12.56
CA VAL A 150 1.05 -3.56 -13.57
C VAL A 150 -0.34 -3.10 -14.00
N ALA A 151 -1.30 -4.02 -14.13
CA ALA A 151 -2.70 -3.66 -14.39
C ALA A 151 -3.29 -2.79 -13.26
N MET A 152 -2.98 -3.11 -11.99
CA MET A 152 -3.37 -2.29 -10.84
C MET A 152 -2.70 -0.91 -10.86
N ILE A 153 -1.41 -0.85 -11.15
CA ILE A 153 -0.67 0.43 -11.31
C ILE A 153 -1.34 1.29 -12.39
N ALA A 154 -1.77 0.70 -13.51
CA ALA A 154 -2.47 1.43 -14.56
C ALA A 154 -3.84 1.96 -14.12
N ASN A 155 -4.62 1.17 -13.37
CA ASN A 155 -5.90 1.62 -12.83
C ASN A 155 -5.71 2.74 -11.78
N LEU A 156 -4.70 2.63 -10.91
CA LEU A 156 -4.37 3.65 -9.92
C LEU A 156 -3.85 4.93 -10.59
N ALA A 157 -3.03 4.81 -11.63
CA ALA A 157 -2.54 5.95 -12.40
C ALA A 157 -3.67 6.71 -13.10
N ALA A 158 -4.72 6.01 -13.56
CA ALA A 158 -5.89 6.65 -14.16
C ALA A 158 -6.67 7.55 -13.18
N MET A 159 -6.50 7.34 -11.87
CA MET A 159 -7.10 8.16 -10.80
C MET A 159 -6.14 9.25 -10.28
N ALA A 160 -4.84 9.22 -10.67
CA ALA A 160 -3.84 10.14 -10.19
C ALA A 160 -3.64 11.31 -11.18
N GLU A 161 -3.63 12.54 -10.67
CA GLU A 161 -3.41 13.73 -11.51
C GLU A 161 -1.93 14.15 -11.51
N ARG A 162 -1.23 14.03 -10.38
CA ARG A 162 0.14 14.53 -10.22
C ARG A 162 1.16 13.43 -10.04
N LYS A 163 0.83 12.43 -9.17
CA LYS A 163 1.80 11.42 -8.77
C LYS A 163 1.12 10.17 -8.25
N LEU A 164 1.64 9.02 -8.68
CA LEU A 164 1.33 7.73 -8.10
C LEU A 164 2.59 7.21 -7.38
N LEU A 165 2.44 6.83 -6.12
CA LEU A 165 3.48 6.24 -5.29
C LEU A 165 3.09 4.80 -4.93
N VAL A 166 3.91 3.84 -5.32
CA VAL A 166 3.66 2.43 -5.02
C VAL A 166 4.86 1.81 -4.33
N THR A 167 4.64 0.73 -3.59
CA THR A 167 5.73 -0.10 -3.12
C THR A 167 5.64 -1.50 -3.70
N PHE A 168 6.79 -2.15 -3.85
CA PHE A 168 6.92 -3.52 -4.32
C PHE A 168 7.97 -4.28 -3.52
N ALA A 169 7.87 -5.60 -3.45
CA ALA A 169 8.90 -6.44 -2.86
C ALA A 169 10.07 -6.59 -3.87
N PRO A 170 11.28 -6.11 -3.54
CA PRO A 170 12.39 -6.17 -4.47
C PRO A 170 12.88 -7.61 -4.66
N GLY A 171 13.02 -8.04 -5.92
CA GLY A 171 13.51 -9.38 -6.30
C GLY A 171 15.01 -9.53 -6.06
N THR A 172 15.43 -9.49 -4.79
CA THR A 172 16.81 -9.81 -4.41
C THR A 172 17.02 -11.32 -4.42
N PRO A 173 18.27 -11.83 -4.67
CA PRO A 173 18.52 -13.26 -4.67
C PRO A 173 18.00 -14.01 -3.43
N PRO A 174 18.19 -13.54 -2.19
CA PRO A 174 17.64 -14.20 -1.01
C PRO A 174 16.10 -14.24 -0.99
N LEU A 175 15.43 -13.15 -1.37
CA LEU A 175 13.96 -13.10 -1.40
C LEU A 175 13.38 -13.99 -2.51
N LEU A 176 14.02 -14.03 -3.68
CA LEU A 176 13.62 -14.94 -4.77
C LEU A 176 13.80 -16.41 -4.37
N LEU A 177 14.89 -16.74 -3.68
CA LEU A 177 15.12 -18.10 -3.18
C LEU A 177 14.09 -18.48 -2.11
N MET A 178 13.82 -17.59 -1.16
CA MET A 178 12.79 -17.78 -0.14
C MET A 178 11.38 -17.96 -0.75
N HIS A 179 11.05 -17.17 -1.76
CA HIS A 179 9.80 -17.29 -2.49
C HIS A 179 9.68 -18.64 -3.21
N ALA A 180 10.74 -19.08 -3.93
CA ALA A 180 10.79 -20.38 -4.59
C ALA A 180 10.66 -21.54 -3.59
N ALA A 181 11.41 -21.50 -2.49
CA ALA A 181 11.29 -22.48 -1.41
C ALA A 181 9.88 -22.51 -0.80
N GLY A 182 9.28 -21.33 -0.57
CA GLY A 182 7.92 -21.21 -0.03
C GLY A 182 6.82 -21.80 -0.92
N GLN A 183 7.06 -21.98 -2.22
CA GLN A 183 6.11 -22.63 -3.13
C GLN A 183 6.06 -24.14 -2.96
N VAL A 184 7.12 -24.75 -2.43
CA VAL A 184 7.24 -26.21 -2.27
C VAL A 184 6.60 -26.71 -0.97
N PHE A 185 6.43 -25.85 0.03
CA PHE A 185 5.86 -26.22 1.32
C PHE A 185 4.35 -25.96 1.40
N PRO A 186 3.56 -26.88 2.03
CA PRO A 186 2.11 -26.69 2.21
C PRO A 186 1.80 -25.37 2.92
N ARG A 187 0.84 -24.62 2.38
CA ARG A 187 0.37 -23.35 2.95
C ARG A 187 -0.81 -23.63 3.88
N GLY A 188 -0.52 -23.76 5.20
CA GLY A 188 -1.54 -23.59 6.22
C GLY A 188 -1.78 -22.09 6.50
N ASP A 189 -2.33 -21.69 7.62
CA ASP A 189 -2.68 -20.32 8.07
C ASP A 189 -1.51 -19.29 8.01
N ARG A 190 -0.80 -19.23 6.90
CA ARG A 190 0.37 -18.39 6.69
C ARG A 190 -0.02 -17.10 5.97
N SER A 191 0.74 -16.04 6.28
CA SER A 191 0.70 -14.77 5.56
C SER A 191 0.64 -14.97 4.03
N PRO A 192 -0.18 -14.21 3.31
CA PRO A 192 -0.27 -14.30 1.86
C PRO A 192 1.10 -14.18 1.22
N ALA A 193 1.36 -14.99 0.19
CA ALA A 193 2.64 -14.94 -0.50
C ALA A 193 2.90 -13.54 -1.04
N ILE A 194 4.11 -13.05 -0.80
CA ILE A 194 4.63 -11.84 -1.42
C ILE A 194 5.22 -12.27 -2.77
N GLU A 195 5.01 -11.47 -3.81
CA GLU A 195 5.49 -11.69 -5.17
C GLU A 195 6.70 -10.77 -5.46
N PRO A 196 7.95 -11.22 -5.23
CA PRO A 196 9.12 -10.40 -5.46
C PRO A 196 9.35 -10.13 -6.95
N ILE A 197 9.62 -8.87 -7.29
CA ILE A 197 9.93 -8.47 -8.66
C ILE A 197 11.21 -7.63 -8.71
N ARG A 198 12.08 -7.87 -9.71
CA ARG A 198 13.25 -7.03 -9.94
C ARG A 198 12.81 -5.66 -10.46
N GLU A 199 13.38 -4.59 -9.93
CA GLU A 199 13.06 -3.21 -10.33
C GLU A 199 13.08 -3.01 -11.84
N ALA A 200 14.16 -3.47 -12.51
CA ALA A 200 14.29 -3.34 -13.96
C ALA A 200 13.16 -4.06 -14.71
N LYS A 201 12.69 -5.23 -14.21
CA LYS A 201 11.54 -5.93 -14.79
C LYS A 201 10.26 -5.14 -14.60
N LEU A 202 10.00 -4.61 -13.39
CA LEU A 202 8.81 -3.80 -13.12
C LEU A 202 8.78 -2.55 -14.00
N LYS A 203 9.86 -1.77 -14.07
CA LYS A 203 9.97 -0.59 -14.93
C LYS A 203 9.74 -0.93 -16.41
N LYS A 204 10.27 -2.06 -16.89
CA LYS A 204 10.06 -2.54 -18.26
C LYS A 204 8.59 -2.91 -18.54
N LEU A 205 7.91 -3.53 -17.58
CA LEU A 205 6.49 -3.86 -17.71
C LEU A 205 5.62 -2.60 -17.71
N ILE A 206 5.89 -1.64 -16.81
CA ILE A 206 5.22 -0.32 -16.79
C ILE A 206 5.39 0.40 -18.14
N ALA A 207 6.61 0.42 -18.69
CA ALA A 207 6.89 1.07 -19.97
C ALA A 207 6.19 0.41 -21.19
N ARG A 208 5.78 -0.85 -21.06
CA ARG A 208 5.07 -1.61 -22.10
C ARG A 208 3.55 -1.62 -21.95
N GLU A 209 3.03 -1.18 -20.82
CA GLU A 209 1.59 -1.11 -20.59
C GLU A 209 0.98 0.09 -21.34
N PRO A 210 0.09 -0.12 -22.32
CA PRO A 210 -0.44 0.97 -23.15
C PRO A 210 -1.18 2.04 -22.35
N ARG A 211 -1.88 1.64 -21.26
CA ARG A 211 -2.63 2.55 -20.37
C ARG A 211 -1.70 3.48 -19.57
N LEU A 212 -0.39 3.14 -19.50
CA LEU A 212 0.64 3.95 -18.85
C LEU A 212 1.50 4.74 -19.86
N SER A 213 1.06 4.87 -21.12
CA SER A 213 1.82 5.60 -22.16
C SER A 213 2.11 7.06 -21.80
N GLY A 214 1.21 7.73 -21.04
CA GLY A 214 1.39 9.08 -20.49
C GLY A 214 2.16 9.13 -19.17
N TRP A 215 2.67 8.00 -18.67
CA TRP A 215 3.33 7.88 -17.37
C TRP A 215 4.74 7.32 -17.52
N GLN A 216 5.60 7.62 -16.55
CA GLN A 216 6.97 7.10 -16.51
C GLN A 216 7.39 6.75 -15.07
N PRO A 217 8.20 5.70 -14.90
CA PRO A 217 8.82 5.41 -13.62
C PRO A 217 9.83 6.51 -13.26
N GLY A 218 9.68 7.07 -12.06
CA GLY A 218 10.60 8.03 -11.47
C GLY A 218 11.63 7.39 -10.53
N ARG A 219 11.89 8.06 -9.42
CA ARG A 219 12.83 7.62 -8.39
C ARG A 219 12.35 6.39 -7.65
N THR A 220 13.30 5.67 -7.06
CA THR A 220 13.04 4.53 -6.19
C THR A 220 13.84 4.66 -4.89
N ARG A 221 13.32 4.06 -3.80
CA ARG A 221 14.04 3.93 -2.54
C ARG A 221 13.73 2.60 -1.90
N ARG A 222 14.76 1.83 -1.59
CA ARG A 222 14.65 0.58 -0.85
C ARG A 222 14.79 0.84 0.64
N ILE A 223 13.87 0.26 1.42
CA ILE A 223 13.95 0.16 2.87
C ILE A 223 14.16 -1.31 3.21
N GLY A 224 15.18 -1.62 3.98
CA GLY A 224 15.50 -2.98 4.41
C GLY A 224 15.86 -3.02 5.89
N HIS A 225 15.05 -3.71 6.68
CA HIS A 225 15.27 -4.00 8.09
C HIS A 225 14.99 -5.48 8.31
N PHE A 226 15.98 -6.30 8.54
CA PHE A 226 15.92 -7.74 8.82
C PHE A 226 14.72 -8.50 8.21
N PHE A 227 13.52 -8.31 8.76
CA PHE A 227 12.27 -8.99 8.37
C PHE A 227 11.33 -8.12 7.53
N TYR A 228 11.70 -6.88 7.25
CA TYR A 228 10.97 -5.99 6.36
C TYR A 228 11.87 -5.56 5.22
N THR A 229 11.47 -5.86 4.00
CA THR A 229 12.15 -5.36 2.80
C THR A 229 11.10 -4.95 1.78
N SER A 230 11.02 -3.66 1.51
CA SER A 230 10.11 -3.08 0.53
C SER A 230 10.83 -1.99 -0.25
N GLN A 231 10.37 -1.69 -1.46
CA GLN A 231 10.96 -0.66 -2.31
C GLN A 231 9.87 0.25 -2.85
N ALA A 232 10.00 1.54 -2.57
CA ALA A 232 9.14 2.58 -3.12
C ALA A 232 9.50 2.84 -4.58
N LEU A 233 8.48 3.13 -5.38
CA LEU A 233 8.57 3.58 -6.76
C LEU A 233 7.60 4.74 -6.96
N GLU A 234 8.12 5.84 -7.49
CA GLU A 234 7.36 6.97 -7.98
C GLU A 234 6.99 6.74 -9.45
N VAL A 235 5.74 7.00 -9.81
CA VAL A 235 5.25 6.98 -11.20
C VAL A 235 4.66 8.36 -11.49
N LEU A 236 5.17 9.03 -12.51
CA LEU A 236 4.90 10.43 -12.83
C LEU A 236 4.28 10.57 -14.21
N PRO A 237 3.41 11.57 -14.45
CA PRO A 237 3.08 12.01 -15.80
C PRO A 237 4.35 12.35 -16.59
N ARG A 238 4.31 12.15 -17.90
CA ARG A 238 5.38 12.55 -18.83
C ARG A 238 5.31 14.02 -19.17
#